data_bbeaa6d2541096afbd8396d24cc22438
#
_entry.id   bbeaa6d2541096afbd8396d24cc22438
#
_cell.length_a   1.000
_cell.length_b   1.000
_cell.length_c   1.000
_cell.angle_alpha   90.00
_cell.angle_beta   90.00
_cell.angle_gamma   90.00
#
_symmetry.space_group_name_H-M   'P 1'
#
loop_
_entity.id
_entity.type
_entity.pdbx_description
1 polymer ?
#
loop_
_entity_poly.entity_id
_entity_poly.type
_entity_poly.pdbx_seq_one_letter_code
_entity_poly.pdbx_strand_id
1 'polypeptide(L)'
;LQLSASPTVSATKKEEPETVSENKLSYEAQKELNKKIRKLEKRIADCEQKIEKLETEIGEVEADMATPEGASDMALYEKHQKLKKDLDQTVEEWETVSMELEEMQGS
;
A
#
# COMPACT_ATOMS: atom_id res chain seq x y z
N LEU A 1 40.13 9.91 28.87
CA LEU A 1 39.59 10.05 28.52
C LEU A 1 38.89 10.46 28.02
N GLN A 2 38.73 10.32 28.00
CA GLN A 2 38.02 10.62 27.46
C GLN A 2 37.45 10.80 26.75
N LEU A 3 37.67 10.46 26.70
CA LEU A 3 37.16 10.54 25.93
C LEU A 3 36.39 10.68 25.51
N SER A 4 36.43 10.34 25.67
CA SER A 4 35.71 10.42 25.11
C SER A 4 35.05 10.68 24.72
N ALA A 5 35.17 10.53 24.79
CA ALA A 5 34.53 10.79 24.35
C ALA A 5 33.94 11.10 23.88
N SER A 6 34.09 10.93 23.90
CA SER A 6 33.55 11.26 23.32
C SER A 6 33.06 11.58 22.67
N PRO A 7 33.17 11.42 22.59
CA PRO A 7 32.70 11.74 21.85
C PRO A 7 32.06 12.00 21.32
N THR A 8 32.19 11.63 21.48
CA THR A 8 31.60 11.90 20.97
C THR A 8 30.90 12.33 20.59
N VAL A 9 31.11 12.13 20.74
CA VAL A 9 30.48 12.56 20.44
C VAL A 9 30.11 13.22 19.95
N SER A 10 30.24 13.22 20.04
CA SER A 10 29.90 13.75 19.59
C SER A 10 29.76 14.15 18.79
N ALA A 11 30.01 13.93 18.54
CA ALA A 11 29.91 14.30 17.77
C ALA A 11 29.20 14.55 17.11
N THR A 12 29.12 14.55 17.10
CA THR A 12 28.39 14.84 16.62
C THR A 12 27.93 15.79 16.51
N LYS A 13 27.97 16.44 16.46
CA LYS A 13 27.41 17.36 16.50
C LYS A 13 27.68 18.50 16.03
N LYS A 14 28.32 19.09 15.88
CA LYS A 14 28.53 20.19 15.70
C LYS A 14 28.48 20.82 14.50
N GLU A 15 28.97 20.76 13.83
CA GLU A 15 28.95 21.21 12.68
C GLU A 15 27.83 21.82 12.19
N GLU A 16 27.42 22.49 12.78
CA GLU A 16 26.18 22.44 12.70
C GLU A 16 25.44 23.49 11.99
N PRO A 17 25.76 24.75 11.78
CA PRO A 17 24.86 25.68 11.12
C PRO A 17 24.49 25.26 9.70
N GLU A 18 25.44 24.87 8.92
CA GLU A 18 25.12 24.39 7.57
C GLU A 18 24.40 23.09 7.60
N THR A 19 24.85 22.23 8.46
CA THR A 19 24.24 20.92 8.60
C THR A 19 22.80 21.05 9.05
N VAL A 20 22.52 22.01 9.90
CA VAL A 20 21.17 22.24 10.35
C VAL A 20 20.25 22.62 9.21
N SER A 21 20.69 23.48 8.30
CA SER A 21 19.89 23.83 7.14
C SER A 21 19.62 22.64 6.26
N GLU A 22 20.65 21.87 5.98
CA GLU A 22 20.50 20.69 5.16
C GLU A 22 19.61 19.66 5.87
N ASN A 23 19.78 19.53 7.15
CA ASN A 23 18.95 18.60 7.91
C ASN A 23 17.49 19.01 7.87
N LYS A 24 17.22 20.30 7.91
CA LYS A 24 15.85 20.78 7.84
C LYS A 24 15.20 20.42 6.51
N LEU A 25 15.93 20.63 5.42
CA LEU A 25 15.43 20.28 4.10
C LEU A 25 15.24 18.77 3.99
N SER A 26 16.21 18.00 4.49
CA SER A 26 16.09 16.55 4.50
C SER A 26 14.91 16.09 5.34
N TYR A 27 14.69 16.75 6.46
CA TYR A 27 13.59 16.40 7.34
C TYR A 27 12.25 16.63 6.65
N GLU A 28 12.11 17.75 5.96
CA GLU A 28 10.87 18.06 5.26
C GLU A 28 10.65 17.10 4.10
N ALA A 29 11.71 16.78 3.37
CA ALA A 29 11.62 15.81 2.29
C ALA A 29 11.23 14.44 2.81
N GLN A 30 11.81 14.05 3.94
CA GLN A 30 11.50 12.78 4.56
C GLN A 30 10.05 12.74 5.05
N LYS A 31 9.59 13.87 5.59
CA LYS A 31 8.22 13.97 6.07
C LYS A 31 7.24 13.81 4.92
N GLU A 32 7.53 14.46 3.79
CA GLU A 32 6.68 14.33 2.60
C GLU A 32 6.68 12.90 2.09
N LEU A 33 7.86 12.29 2.06
CA LEU A 33 7.98 10.90 1.63
C LEU A 33 7.19 9.97 2.53
N ASN A 34 7.29 10.17 3.84
CA ASN A 34 6.56 9.36 4.80
C ASN A 34 5.05 9.50 4.61
N LYS A 35 4.61 10.71 4.30
CA LYS A 35 3.19 10.96 4.02
C LYS A 35 2.73 10.15 2.82
N LYS A 36 3.53 10.17 1.77
CA LYS A 36 3.19 9.41 0.55
C LYS A 36 3.18 7.92 0.82
N ILE A 37 4.16 7.47 1.59
CA ILE A 37 4.21 6.05 1.94
C ILE A 37 2.97 5.63 2.71
N ARG A 38 2.53 6.44 3.67
CA ARG A 38 1.33 6.12 4.43
C ARG A 38 0.09 6.08 3.55
N LYS A 39 -0.01 7.00 2.60
CA LYS A 39 -1.12 6.99 1.67
C LYS A 39 -1.14 5.72 0.83
N LEU A 40 0.02 5.31 0.35
CA LEU A 40 0.13 4.10 -0.44
C LEU A 40 -0.20 2.87 0.40
N GLU A 41 0.29 2.83 1.63
CA GLU A 41 -0.01 1.73 2.53
C GLU A 41 -1.50 1.62 2.79
N LYS A 42 -2.17 2.75 2.96
CA LYS A 42 -3.61 2.74 3.17
C LYS A 42 -4.34 2.24 1.92
N ARG A 43 -3.90 2.69 0.75
CA ARG A 43 -4.51 2.23 -0.50
C ARG A 43 -4.34 0.73 -0.67
N ILE A 44 -3.16 0.21 -0.31
CA ILE A 44 -2.92 -1.22 -0.37
C ILE A 44 -3.88 -1.96 0.54
N ALA A 45 -4.02 -1.48 1.77
CA ALA A 45 -4.94 -2.11 2.73
C ALA A 45 -6.37 -2.07 2.22
N ASP A 46 -6.79 -0.93 1.65
CA ASP A 46 -8.13 -0.81 1.09
C ASP A 46 -8.33 -1.78 -0.07
N CYS A 47 -7.33 -1.92 -0.93
CA CYS A 47 -7.39 -2.86 -2.03
C CYS A 47 -7.50 -4.30 -1.53
N GLU A 48 -6.73 -4.63 -0.50
CA GLU A 48 -6.76 -5.97 0.06
C GLU A 48 -8.12 -6.31 0.64
N GLN A 49 -8.73 -5.35 1.33
CA GLN A 49 -10.07 -5.55 1.86
C GLN A 49 -11.09 -5.73 0.75
N LYS A 50 -10.97 -4.93 -0.29
CA LYS A 50 -11.89 -5.02 -1.41
C LYS A 50 -11.72 -6.34 -2.16
N ILE A 51 -10.48 -6.78 -2.33
CA ILE A 51 -10.21 -8.07 -2.96
C ILE A 51 -10.88 -9.19 -2.18
N GLU A 52 -10.71 -9.18 -0.85
CA GLU A 52 -11.29 -10.19 0.00
C GLU A 52 -12.82 -10.20 -0.11
N LYS A 53 -13.41 -9.02 -0.11
CA LYS A 53 -14.86 -8.90 -0.23
C LYS A 53 -15.35 -9.42 -1.57
N LEU A 54 -14.65 -9.03 -2.64
CA LEU A 54 -15.02 -9.48 -3.98
C LEU A 54 -14.88 -10.98 -4.12
N GLU A 55 -13.84 -11.56 -3.57
CA GLU A 55 -13.65 -13.01 -3.62
C GLU A 55 -14.77 -13.72 -2.88
N THR A 56 -15.19 -13.18 -1.74
CA THR A 56 -16.29 -13.74 -0.99
C THR A 56 -17.58 -13.69 -1.81
N GLU A 57 -17.86 -12.53 -2.41
CA GLU A 57 -19.06 -12.38 -3.21
C GLU A 57 -19.04 -13.29 -4.43
N ILE A 58 -17.89 -13.42 -5.07
CA ILE A 58 -17.75 -14.31 -6.21
C ILE A 58 -18.06 -15.76 -5.78
N GLY A 59 -17.53 -16.16 -4.62
CA GLY A 59 -17.80 -17.50 -4.12
C GLY A 59 -19.27 -17.74 -3.85
N GLU A 60 -19.97 -16.72 -3.33
CA GLU A 60 -21.40 -16.84 -3.09
C GLU A 60 -22.19 -16.97 -4.38
N VAL A 61 -21.81 -16.14 -5.38
CA VAL A 61 -22.49 -16.21 -6.68
C VAL A 61 -22.22 -17.56 -7.33
N GLU A 62 -20.99 -18.06 -7.23
CA GLU A 62 -20.65 -19.36 -7.82
C GLU A 62 -21.43 -20.48 -7.16
N ALA A 63 -21.64 -20.39 -5.84
CA ALA A 63 -22.46 -21.37 -5.14
C ALA A 63 -23.89 -21.34 -5.65
N ASP A 64 -24.42 -20.14 -5.88
CA ASP A 64 -25.78 -20.00 -6.41
C ASP A 64 -25.85 -20.54 -7.84
N MET A 65 -24.83 -20.28 -8.65
CA MET A 65 -24.78 -20.77 -10.04
C MET A 65 -24.69 -22.29 -10.10
N ALA A 66 -24.21 -22.91 -9.04
CA ALA A 66 -24.11 -24.37 -8.99
C ALA A 66 -25.47 -25.03 -8.73
N THR A 67 -26.48 -24.27 -8.33
CA THR A 67 -27.82 -24.84 -8.16
C THR A 67 -28.51 -24.94 -9.51
N PRO A 68 -29.50 -25.86 -9.64
CA PRO A 68 -30.21 -25.97 -10.92
C PRO A 68 -30.91 -24.67 -11.32
N GLU A 69 -31.48 -23.96 -10.35
CA GLU A 69 -32.15 -22.70 -10.64
C GLU A 69 -31.16 -21.63 -11.05
N GLY A 70 -30.04 -21.55 -10.32
CA GLY A 70 -29.02 -20.55 -10.60
C GLY A 70 -28.30 -20.79 -11.90
N ALA A 71 -28.17 -22.06 -12.31
CA ALA A 71 -27.47 -22.40 -13.53
C ALA A 71 -28.12 -21.78 -14.78
N SER A 72 -29.43 -21.52 -14.71
CA SER A 72 -30.15 -20.93 -15.83
C SER A 72 -30.43 -19.43 -15.62
N ASP A 73 -29.90 -18.85 -14.57
CA ASP A 73 -30.15 -17.44 -14.26
C ASP A 73 -29.08 -16.55 -14.88
N MET A 74 -29.47 -15.88 -15.95
CA MET A 74 -28.53 -15.01 -16.67
C MET A 74 -28.02 -13.87 -15.81
N ALA A 75 -28.85 -13.39 -14.88
CA ALA A 75 -28.43 -12.30 -14.00
C ALA A 75 -27.27 -12.70 -13.12
N LEU A 76 -27.22 -13.95 -12.69
CA LEU A 76 -26.10 -14.45 -11.89
C LEU A 76 -24.82 -14.48 -12.72
N TYR A 77 -24.89 -14.89 -13.96
CA TYR A 77 -23.72 -14.89 -14.83
C TYR A 77 -23.20 -13.49 -15.05
N GLU A 78 -24.10 -12.53 -15.27
CA GLU A 78 -23.69 -11.15 -15.46
C GLU A 78 -23.04 -10.61 -14.19
N LYS A 79 -23.63 -10.91 -13.04
CA LYS A 79 -23.08 -10.47 -11.77
C LYS A 79 -21.69 -11.08 -11.53
N HIS A 80 -21.54 -12.35 -11.86
CA HIS A 80 -20.28 -13.05 -11.75
C HIS A 80 -19.19 -12.39 -12.58
N GLN A 81 -19.52 -12.08 -13.84
CA GLN A 81 -18.56 -11.44 -14.73
C GLN A 81 -18.15 -10.06 -14.21
N LYS A 82 -19.13 -9.30 -13.71
CA LYS A 82 -18.84 -7.97 -13.21
C LYS A 82 -17.95 -8.04 -11.96
N LEU A 83 -18.24 -8.98 -11.07
CA LEU A 83 -17.43 -9.15 -9.87
C LEU A 83 -16.01 -9.55 -10.22
N LYS A 84 -15.84 -10.46 -11.19
CA LYS A 84 -14.50 -10.87 -11.61
C LYS A 84 -13.74 -9.72 -12.24
N LYS A 85 -14.42 -8.90 -13.03
CA LYS A 85 -13.79 -7.75 -13.63
C LYS A 85 -13.34 -6.75 -12.57
N ASP A 86 -14.21 -6.50 -11.59
CA ASP A 86 -13.86 -5.62 -10.48
C ASP A 86 -12.67 -6.15 -9.70
N LEU A 87 -12.64 -7.47 -9.49
CA LEU A 87 -11.53 -8.09 -8.79
C LEU A 87 -10.23 -7.91 -9.56
N ASP A 88 -10.25 -8.16 -10.87
CA ASP A 88 -9.07 -8.00 -11.70
C ASP A 88 -8.55 -6.57 -11.65
N GLN A 89 -9.45 -5.58 -11.74
CA GLN A 89 -9.07 -4.19 -11.68
C GLN A 89 -8.47 -3.83 -10.32
N THR A 90 -9.06 -4.37 -9.26
CA THR A 90 -8.56 -4.08 -7.92
C THR A 90 -7.19 -4.71 -7.70
N VAL A 91 -6.98 -5.91 -8.22
CA VAL A 91 -5.67 -6.56 -8.13
C VAL A 91 -4.62 -5.76 -8.90
N GLU A 92 -4.98 -5.25 -10.08
CA GLU A 92 -4.07 -4.40 -10.84
C GLU A 92 -3.68 -3.15 -10.06
N GLU A 93 -4.67 -2.53 -9.45
CA GLU A 93 -4.39 -1.34 -8.64
C GLU A 93 -3.50 -1.71 -7.46
N TRP A 94 -3.79 -2.82 -6.82
CA TRP A 94 -2.99 -3.30 -5.70
C TRP A 94 -1.54 -3.50 -6.11
N GLU A 95 -1.33 -4.13 -7.27
CA GLU A 95 0.02 -4.37 -7.78
C GLU A 95 0.74 -3.07 -8.08
N THR A 96 0.04 -2.14 -8.74
CA THR A 96 0.63 -0.85 -9.10
C THR A 96 1.05 -0.08 -7.85
N VAL A 97 0.15 -0.01 -6.87
CA VAL A 97 0.42 0.74 -5.64
C VAL A 97 1.54 0.05 -4.85
N SER A 98 1.55 -1.28 -4.84
CA SER A 98 2.61 -2.01 -4.15
C SER A 98 3.97 -1.74 -4.77
N MET A 99 4.04 -1.66 -6.09
CA MET A 99 5.29 -1.34 -6.77
C MET A 99 5.74 0.08 -6.45
N GLU A 100 4.80 1.01 -6.44
CA GLU A 100 5.13 2.38 -6.09
C GLU A 100 5.69 2.48 -4.67
N LEU A 101 5.08 1.74 -3.76
CA LEU A 101 5.54 1.72 -2.37
C LEU A 101 6.94 1.14 -2.27
N GLU A 102 7.20 0.06 -2.98
CA GLU A 102 8.53 -0.55 -2.99
C GLU A 102 9.56 0.42 -3.52
N GLU A 103 9.24 1.14 -4.57
CA GLU A 103 10.16 2.12 -5.14
C GLU A 103 10.48 3.22 -4.13
N MET A 104 9.49 3.66 -3.40
CA MET A 104 9.70 4.71 -2.41
C MET A 104 10.52 4.23 -1.23
N GLN A 105 10.33 2.98 -0.83
CA GLN A 105 11.03 2.43 0.32
C GLN A 105 12.39 1.85 -0.04
N GLY A 106 12.51 1.33 -1.25
CA GLY A 106 13.68 0.59 -1.65
C GLY A 106 14.78 1.42 -2.26
N SER A 107 14.51 2.67 -2.59
CA SER A 107 15.57 3.53 -3.14
C SER A 107 16.19 4.40 -2.08
#